data_7d8dd3b29c4fe9ec20a7a16327d02cd5
#
_entry.id   7d8dd3b29c4fe9ec20a7a16327d02cd5
#
_cell.length_a   1.000
_cell.length_b   1.000
_cell.length_c   1.000
_cell.angle_alpha   90.00
_cell.angle_beta   90.00
_cell.angle_gamma   90.00
#
_symmetry.space_group_name_H-M   'P 1'
#
loop_
_entity.id
_entity.type
_entity.pdbx_description
1 polymer ?
#
loop_
_entity_poly.entity_id
_entity_poly.type
_entity_poly.pdbx_seq_one_letter_code
_entity_poly.pdbx_strand_id
1 'polypeptide(L)'
;MNRVYSQNLLVFDFASTDREKERKNLMIEKSNTAIPVAEKQTTSSQIRFITITAMFIALTYVFTAFVNIKLPIAANGGLIHLGNVPLFIGAILFGKKTGAIAGGVGMGLFDLLSGWTAWAPFTLVIVGLMGFAVGAITEKRKGFGWNVLAIAVACVIKVVGYYIAEGFIYGNWAAPVASIPGNLVQIGVAAVI
;
A
#
# COMPACT_ATOMS: atom_id res chain seq x y z
N MET A 1 18.23 -76.72 -17.37
CA MET A 1 18.74 -75.37 -17.67
C MET A 1 17.72 -74.26 -17.43
N ASN A 2 16.47 -74.52 -17.04
CA ASN A 2 15.35 -73.51 -16.94
C ASN A 2 15.00 -72.99 -15.52
N ARG A 3 15.62 -73.51 -14.45
CA ARG A 3 15.30 -73.02 -13.07
C ARG A 3 16.07 -71.76 -12.63
N VAL A 4 17.28 -71.57 -13.15
CA VAL A 4 18.15 -70.45 -12.75
C VAL A 4 17.67 -69.11 -13.35
N TYR A 5 17.10 -69.13 -14.56
CA TYR A 5 16.56 -67.91 -15.21
C TYR A 5 15.30 -67.41 -14.57
N SER A 6 14.46 -68.28 -14.02
CA SER A 6 13.19 -67.85 -13.36
C SER A 6 13.42 -67.17 -12.02
N GLN A 7 14.44 -67.53 -11.26
CA GLN A 7 14.77 -66.94 -9.97
C GLN A 7 15.40 -65.55 -10.12
N ASN A 8 16.23 -65.33 -11.13
CA ASN A 8 16.85 -64.03 -11.40
C ASN A 8 15.82 -63.00 -11.89
N LEU A 9 14.78 -63.40 -12.62
CA LEU A 9 13.72 -62.51 -13.08
C LEU A 9 12.84 -62.03 -11.92
N LEU A 10 12.51 -62.92 -10.97
CA LEU A 10 11.74 -62.57 -9.79
C LEU A 10 12.48 -61.65 -8.82
N VAL A 11 13.78 -61.82 -8.66
CA VAL A 11 14.63 -60.95 -7.81
C VAL A 11 14.77 -59.53 -8.44
N PHE A 12 14.87 -59.45 -9.77
CA PHE A 12 14.93 -58.17 -10.48
C PHE A 12 13.60 -57.41 -10.39
N ASP A 13 12.48 -58.09 -10.46
CA ASP A 13 11.15 -57.47 -10.37
C ASP A 13 10.85 -56.99 -8.96
N PHE A 14 11.23 -57.72 -7.93
CA PHE A 14 11.11 -57.36 -6.54
C PHE A 14 11.97 -56.11 -6.19
N ALA A 15 13.23 -56.06 -6.66
CA ALA A 15 14.11 -54.92 -6.44
C ALA A 15 13.70 -53.66 -7.21
N SER A 16 12.98 -53.80 -8.32
CA SER A 16 12.41 -52.64 -9.05
C SER A 16 11.20 -52.05 -8.33
N THR A 17 10.34 -52.89 -7.77
CA THR A 17 9.14 -52.49 -7.03
C THR A 17 9.48 -51.81 -5.71
N ASP A 18 10.51 -52.27 -4.98
CA ASP A 18 10.96 -51.62 -3.75
C ASP A 18 11.60 -50.24 -4.02
N ARG A 19 12.40 -50.11 -5.07
CA ARG A 19 12.97 -48.81 -5.47
C ARG A 19 11.90 -47.81 -5.91
N GLU A 20 10.83 -48.27 -6.52
CA GLU A 20 9.72 -47.41 -6.92
C GLU A 20 8.91 -46.95 -5.71
N LYS A 21 8.70 -47.80 -4.70
CA LYS A 21 8.08 -47.43 -3.41
C LYS A 21 8.94 -46.42 -2.64
N GLU A 22 10.25 -46.64 -2.56
CA GLU A 22 11.17 -45.68 -1.92
C GLU A 22 11.15 -44.31 -2.62
N ARG A 23 11.16 -44.29 -3.95
CA ARG A 23 11.03 -43.01 -4.69
C ARG A 23 9.72 -42.31 -4.44
N LYS A 24 8.59 -43.05 -4.39
CA LYS A 24 7.27 -42.48 -4.07
C LYS A 24 7.24 -41.91 -2.64
N ASN A 25 7.80 -42.66 -1.68
CA ASN A 25 7.88 -42.21 -0.30
C ASN A 25 8.76 -40.95 -0.15
N LEU A 26 9.92 -40.91 -0.81
CA LEU A 26 10.80 -39.73 -0.84
C LEU A 26 10.14 -38.50 -1.52
N MET A 27 9.32 -38.70 -2.56
CA MET A 27 8.57 -37.64 -3.20
C MET A 27 7.46 -37.11 -2.29
N ILE A 28 6.76 -37.99 -1.57
CA ILE A 28 5.72 -37.61 -0.61
C ILE A 28 6.34 -36.85 0.58
N GLU A 29 7.46 -37.31 1.09
CA GLU A 29 8.19 -36.65 2.18
C GLU A 29 8.71 -35.28 1.78
N LYS A 30 9.26 -35.11 0.57
CA LYS A 30 9.66 -33.82 0.01
C LYS A 30 8.47 -32.90 -0.23
N SER A 31 7.33 -33.42 -0.67
CA SER A 31 6.10 -32.64 -0.85
C SER A 31 5.56 -32.14 0.49
N ASN A 32 5.55 -32.98 1.51
CA ASN A 32 5.06 -32.62 2.84
C ASN A 32 5.99 -31.64 3.59
N THR A 33 7.30 -31.65 3.30
CA THR A 33 8.25 -30.68 3.86
C THR A 33 8.27 -29.36 3.12
N ALA A 34 7.88 -29.30 1.85
CA ALA A 34 7.86 -28.08 1.05
C ALA A 34 6.66 -27.17 1.37
N ILE A 35 5.50 -27.75 1.69
CA ILE A 35 4.25 -27.01 1.96
C ILE A 35 4.37 -26.06 3.18
N PRO A 36 4.92 -26.48 4.34
CA PRO A 36 5.03 -25.61 5.51
C PRO A 36 5.97 -24.42 5.31
N VAL A 37 7.01 -24.54 4.50
CA VAL A 37 7.98 -23.47 4.26
C VAL A 37 7.37 -22.38 3.39
N ALA A 38 6.64 -22.73 2.33
CA ALA A 38 5.95 -21.77 1.46
C ALA A 38 4.83 -21.03 2.20
N GLU A 39 4.04 -21.73 3.00
CA GLU A 39 2.96 -21.15 3.83
C GLU A 39 3.53 -20.19 4.88
N LYS A 40 4.61 -20.57 5.56
CA LYS A 40 5.28 -19.72 6.57
C LYS A 40 5.89 -18.47 5.96
N GLN A 41 6.44 -18.51 4.75
CA GLN A 41 6.95 -17.34 4.05
C GLN A 41 5.83 -16.38 3.64
N THR A 42 4.71 -16.90 3.14
CA THR A 42 3.54 -16.10 2.74
C THR A 42 2.94 -15.37 3.93
N THR A 43 2.75 -16.06 5.06
CA THR A 43 2.24 -15.48 6.31
C THR A 43 3.16 -14.39 6.85
N SER A 44 4.47 -14.60 6.86
CA SER A 44 5.46 -13.59 7.30
C SER A 44 5.43 -12.33 6.43
N SER A 45 5.28 -12.47 5.11
CA SER A 45 5.16 -11.35 4.18
C SER A 45 3.87 -10.54 4.41
N GLN A 46 2.76 -11.21 4.66
CA GLN A 46 1.48 -10.58 4.97
C GLN A 46 1.53 -9.82 6.29
N ILE A 47 2.06 -10.43 7.34
CA ILE A 47 2.23 -9.77 8.65
C ILE A 47 3.08 -8.51 8.50
N ARG A 48 4.21 -8.59 7.80
CA ARG A 48 5.07 -7.44 7.54
C ARG A 48 4.33 -6.32 6.81
N PHE A 49 3.57 -6.65 5.76
CA PHE A 49 2.76 -5.67 5.02
C PHE A 49 1.74 -4.97 5.93
N ILE A 50 0.99 -5.75 6.72
CA ILE A 50 -0.04 -5.22 7.64
C ILE A 50 0.61 -4.32 8.69
N THR A 51 1.71 -4.75 9.32
CA THR A 51 2.40 -3.99 10.36
C THR A 51 2.93 -2.66 9.83
N ILE A 52 3.62 -2.68 8.68
CA ILE A 52 4.15 -1.46 8.05
C ILE A 52 3.01 -0.52 7.66
N THR A 53 1.95 -1.05 7.04
CA THR A 53 0.81 -0.23 6.61
C THR A 53 0.09 0.39 7.81
N ALA A 54 -0.13 -0.36 8.89
CA ALA A 54 -0.73 0.15 10.12
C ALA A 54 0.13 1.26 10.76
N MET A 55 1.45 1.11 10.77
CA MET A 55 2.37 2.13 11.25
C MET A 55 2.25 3.43 10.43
N PHE A 56 2.19 3.32 9.09
CA PHE A 56 2.04 4.49 8.23
C PHE A 56 0.64 5.12 8.30
N ILE A 57 -0.42 4.35 8.56
CA ILE A 57 -1.75 4.90 8.89
C ILE A 57 -1.65 5.77 10.14
N ALA A 58 -1.05 5.25 11.22
CA ALA A 58 -0.88 5.97 12.47
C ALA A 58 -0.04 7.23 12.30
N LEU A 59 1.10 7.15 11.60
CA LEU A 59 1.95 8.30 11.30
C LEU A 59 1.20 9.36 10.50
N THR A 60 0.47 8.96 9.45
CA THR A 60 -0.32 9.87 8.61
C THR A 60 -1.38 10.58 9.44
N TYR A 61 -2.10 9.85 10.29
CA TYR A 61 -3.07 10.42 11.22
C TYR A 61 -2.42 11.42 12.19
N VAL A 62 -1.34 11.03 12.86
CA VAL A 62 -0.63 11.87 13.86
C VAL A 62 -0.09 13.15 13.22
N PHE A 63 0.57 13.06 12.06
CA PHE A 63 1.08 14.23 11.35
C PHE A 63 -0.04 15.15 10.83
N THR A 64 -1.21 14.60 10.53
CA THR A 64 -2.38 15.39 10.16
C THR A 64 -2.99 16.07 11.39
N ALA A 65 -3.09 15.36 12.52
CA ALA A 65 -3.75 15.83 13.72
C ALA A 65 -2.93 16.82 14.54
N PHE A 66 -1.62 16.61 14.65
CA PHE A 66 -0.78 17.38 15.58
C PHE A 66 0.19 18.34 14.89
N VAL A 67 0.53 18.12 13.62
CA VAL A 67 1.40 19.02 12.85
C VAL A 67 0.55 19.73 11.81
N ASN A 68 -0.29 20.66 12.28
CA ASN A 68 -1.19 21.42 11.44
C ASN A 68 -1.30 22.88 11.85
N ILE A 69 -1.64 23.72 10.88
CA ILE A 69 -1.92 25.14 11.04
C ILE A 69 -3.25 25.43 10.35
N LYS A 70 -4.19 26.01 11.07
CA LYS A 70 -5.44 26.52 10.49
C LYS A 70 -5.18 27.93 9.94
N LEU A 71 -5.38 28.11 8.64
CA LEU A 71 -5.26 29.40 8.01
C LEU A 71 -6.53 30.24 8.28
N PRO A 72 -6.40 31.47 8.81
CA PRO A 72 -7.54 32.32 9.06
C PRO A 72 -8.19 32.88 7.78
N ILE A 73 -7.52 32.68 6.62
CA ILE A 73 -7.94 33.26 5.33
C ILE A 73 -8.85 32.31 4.53
N ALA A 74 -8.78 31.02 4.79
CA ALA A 74 -9.68 30.09 4.12
C ALA A 74 -11.05 30.15 4.78
N ALA A 75 -12.00 30.82 4.14
CA ALA A 75 -13.39 30.87 4.58
C ALA A 75 -14.00 29.49 4.90
N ASN A 76 -13.38 28.45 4.43
CA ASN A 76 -13.77 27.05 4.53
C ASN A 76 -12.79 26.19 5.33
N GLY A 77 -11.99 26.79 6.22
CA GLY A 77 -11.16 26.07 7.18
C GLY A 77 -9.96 25.33 6.59
N GLY A 78 -9.25 25.96 5.65
CA GLY A 78 -8.02 25.38 5.09
C GLY A 78 -7.04 24.94 6.19
N LEU A 79 -7.01 23.65 6.45
CA LEU A 79 -6.09 23.05 7.38
C LEU A 79 -4.82 22.68 6.62
N ILE A 80 -3.71 23.36 6.89
CA ILE A 80 -2.39 22.94 6.38
C ILE A 80 -1.80 21.95 7.38
N HIS A 81 -1.48 20.75 6.92
CA HIS A 81 -0.94 19.67 7.76
C HIS A 81 0.17 18.91 7.05
N LEU A 82 1.04 18.23 7.82
CA LEU A 82 2.16 17.47 7.29
C LEU A 82 1.84 15.98 7.04
N GLY A 83 0.59 15.57 7.03
CA GLY A 83 0.20 14.17 6.78
C GLY A 83 0.64 13.61 5.42
N ASN A 84 0.90 14.49 4.43
CA ASN A 84 1.44 14.05 3.13
C ASN A 84 2.88 13.53 3.23
N VAL A 85 3.66 13.90 4.25
CA VAL A 85 5.05 13.44 4.44
C VAL A 85 5.08 11.93 4.66
N PRO A 86 4.50 11.37 5.73
CA PRO A 86 4.47 9.93 5.92
C PRO A 86 3.75 9.19 4.80
N LEU A 87 2.72 9.77 4.20
CA LEU A 87 2.05 9.22 3.01
C LEU A 87 3.04 8.98 1.87
N PHE A 88 3.82 10.01 1.48
CA PHE A 88 4.76 9.89 0.37
C PHE A 88 5.91 8.95 0.69
N ILE A 89 6.47 9.01 1.90
CA ILE A 89 7.50 8.08 2.36
C ILE A 89 6.99 6.64 2.29
N GLY A 90 5.79 6.37 2.82
CA GLY A 90 5.17 5.05 2.78
C GLY A 90 4.93 4.54 1.36
N ALA A 91 4.46 5.42 0.46
CA ALA A 91 4.22 5.07 -0.95
C ALA A 91 5.52 4.78 -1.71
N ILE A 92 6.56 5.61 -1.53
CA ILE A 92 7.85 5.49 -2.24
C ILE A 92 8.64 4.26 -1.77
N LEU A 93 8.68 4.00 -0.46
CA LEU A 93 9.47 2.92 0.13
C LEU A 93 8.75 1.57 0.13
N PHE A 94 7.45 1.55 0.37
CA PHE A 94 6.68 0.31 0.57
C PHE A 94 5.60 0.08 -0.50
N GLY A 95 5.51 0.98 -1.47
CA GLY A 95 4.73 0.81 -2.67
C GLY A 95 3.28 1.28 -2.59
N LYS A 96 2.59 1.12 -3.73
CA LYS A 96 1.26 1.71 -3.98
C LYS A 96 0.16 1.25 -3.02
N LYS A 97 0.19 -0.01 -2.57
CA LYS A 97 -0.83 -0.52 -1.64
C LYS A 97 -0.70 0.13 -0.27
N THR A 98 0.53 0.19 0.26
CA THR A 98 0.82 0.85 1.53
C THR A 98 0.48 2.34 1.45
N GLY A 99 0.91 3.04 0.38
CA GLY A 99 0.61 4.45 0.18
C GLY A 99 -0.89 4.73 0.11
N ALA A 100 -1.64 3.95 -0.67
CA ALA A 100 -3.08 4.11 -0.81
C ALA A 100 -3.82 3.94 0.52
N ILE A 101 -3.52 2.87 1.23
CA ILE A 101 -4.20 2.54 2.50
C ILE A 101 -3.78 3.53 3.59
N ALA A 102 -2.48 3.80 3.75
CA ALA A 102 -1.97 4.71 4.77
C ALA A 102 -2.51 6.13 4.61
N GLY A 103 -2.51 6.64 3.38
CA GLY A 103 -3.03 7.97 3.08
C GLY A 103 -4.54 8.07 3.24
N GLY A 104 -5.28 7.21 2.53
CA GLY A 104 -6.72 7.23 2.53
C GLY A 104 -7.31 6.98 3.93
N VAL A 105 -6.88 5.91 4.60
CA VAL A 105 -7.38 5.57 5.94
C VAL A 105 -6.86 6.55 6.99
N GLY A 106 -5.57 6.92 6.96
CA GLY A 106 -4.97 7.80 7.97
C GLY A 106 -5.61 9.19 7.99
N MET A 107 -5.75 9.84 6.83
CA MET A 107 -6.40 11.16 6.75
C MET A 107 -7.93 11.06 6.84
N GLY A 108 -8.55 10.03 6.27
CA GLY A 108 -9.98 9.80 6.39
C GLY A 108 -10.43 9.59 7.83
N LEU A 109 -9.67 8.86 8.64
CA LEU A 109 -9.90 8.74 10.09
C LEU A 109 -9.75 10.08 10.81
N PHE A 110 -8.75 10.88 10.43
CA PHE A 110 -8.61 12.22 10.98
C PHE A 110 -9.87 13.05 10.72
N ASP A 111 -10.37 13.07 9.50
CA ASP A 111 -11.58 13.83 9.14
C ASP A 111 -12.80 13.35 9.92
N LEU A 112 -12.97 12.04 10.10
CA LEU A 112 -14.06 11.47 10.89
C LEU A 112 -14.01 11.90 12.37
N LEU A 113 -12.81 11.91 12.97
CA LEU A 113 -12.63 12.11 14.41
C LEU A 113 -12.46 13.57 14.80
N SER A 114 -12.11 14.46 13.86
CA SER A 114 -11.85 15.88 14.11
C SER A 114 -12.96 16.84 13.66
N GLY A 115 -14.11 16.30 13.28
CA GLY A 115 -15.30 17.11 12.89
C GLY A 115 -15.38 17.46 11.41
N TRP A 116 -14.45 16.96 10.58
CA TRP A 116 -14.48 17.12 9.12
C TRP A 116 -15.23 15.99 8.42
N THR A 117 -16.29 15.49 9.03
CA THR A 117 -16.99 14.26 8.62
C THR A 117 -17.49 14.28 7.18
N ALA A 118 -17.92 15.46 6.68
CA ALA A 118 -18.37 15.61 5.30
C ALA A 118 -17.24 15.38 4.27
N TRP A 119 -15.99 15.64 4.64
CA TRP A 119 -14.81 15.44 3.78
C TRP A 119 -14.30 14.00 3.84
N ALA A 120 -14.52 13.28 4.94
CA ALA A 120 -13.94 11.96 5.18
C ALA A 120 -14.07 10.97 4.00
N PRO A 121 -15.25 10.78 3.36
CA PRO A 121 -15.37 9.87 2.23
C PRO A 121 -14.56 10.33 1.00
N PHE A 122 -14.53 11.63 0.75
CA PHE A 122 -13.74 12.21 -0.34
C PHE A 122 -12.24 12.10 -0.05
N THR A 123 -11.81 12.44 1.15
CA THR A 123 -10.41 12.31 1.60
C THR A 123 -9.92 10.89 1.47
N LEU A 124 -10.71 9.90 1.89
CA LEU A 124 -10.36 8.48 1.76
C LEU A 124 -10.03 8.13 0.29
N VAL A 125 -10.85 8.58 -0.65
CA VAL A 125 -10.65 8.31 -2.07
C VAL A 125 -9.50 9.14 -2.65
N ILE A 126 -9.51 10.45 -2.44
CA ILE A 126 -8.54 11.38 -3.04
C ILE A 126 -7.12 11.06 -2.57
N VAL A 127 -6.93 10.96 -1.25
CA VAL A 127 -5.60 10.72 -0.66
C VAL A 127 -5.17 9.27 -0.88
N GLY A 128 -6.12 8.34 -0.92
CA GLY A 128 -5.87 6.97 -1.35
C GLY A 128 -5.34 6.90 -2.78
N LEU A 129 -5.95 7.63 -3.73
CA LEU A 129 -5.48 7.73 -5.11
C LEU A 129 -4.11 8.42 -5.21
N MET A 130 -3.85 9.46 -4.40
CA MET A 130 -2.53 10.09 -4.32
C MET A 130 -1.45 9.08 -3.94
N GLY A 131 -1.65 8.36 -2.85
CA GLY A 131 -0.71 7.34 -2.37
C GLY A 131 -0.53 6.20 -3.37
N PHE A 132 -1.61 5.75 -4.01
CA PHE A 132 -1.55 4.75 -5.07
C PHE A 132 -0.72 5.24 -6.26
N ALA A 133 -0.97 6.46 -6.75
CA ALA A 133 -0.26 7.03 -7.90
C ALA A 133 1.23 7.20 -7.62
N VAL A 134 1.59 7.75 -6.45
CA VAL A 134 2.99 7.89 -6.04
C VAL A 134 3.68 6.54 -6.00
N GLY A 135 3.12 5.56 -5.33
CA GLY A 135 3.70 4.23 -5.26
C GLY A 135 3.77 3.54 -6.61
N ALA A 136 2.74 3.64 -7.46
CA ALA A 136 2.71 3.01 -8.77
C ALA A 136 3.80 3.54 -9.73
N ILE A 137 4.09 4.84 -9.64
CA ILE A 137 5.16 5.47 -10.43
C ILE A 137 6.53 5.06 -9.90
N THR A 138 6.72 5.11 -8.57
CA THR A 138 8.02 4.90 -7.93
C THR A 138 8.39 3.42 -7.73
N GLU A 139 7.43 2.49 -7.71
CA GLU A 139 7.72 1.05 -7.69
C GLU A 139 8.53 0.60 -8.91
N LYS A 140 8.14 1.05 -10.09
CA LYS A 140 8.74 0.63 -11.36
C LYS A 140 9.97 1.43 -11.75
N ARG A 141 10.08 2.68 -11.30
CA ARG A 141 11.09 3.62 -11.73
C ARG A 141 11.68 4.35 -10.53
N LYS A 142 12.93 4.08 -10.21
CA LYS A 142 13.65 4.68 -9.11
C LYS A 142 14.43 5.92 -9.57
N GLY A 143 14.52 6.91 -8.69
CA GLY A 143 15.31 8.11 -8.90
C GLY A 143 14.56 9.40 -8.60
N PHE A 144 15.31 10.45 -8.34
CA PHE A 144 14.78 11.76 -7.93
C PHE A 144 13.72 12.32 -8.90
N GLY A 145 13.99 12.28 -10.22
CA GLY A 145 13.05 12.80 -11.22
C GLY A 145 11.70 12.07 -11.23
N TRP A 146 11.69 10.76 -10.96
CA TRP A 146 10.45 9.98 -10.87
C TRP A 146 9.68 10.27 -9.58
N ASN A 147 10.38 10.54 -8.48
CA ASN A 147 9.74 10.97 -7.25
C ASN A 147 9.07 12.34 -7.43
N VAL A 148 9.76 13.29 -8.08
CA VAL A 148 9.19 14.60 -8.40
C VAL A 148 7.97 14.48 -9.29
N LEU A 149 8.03 13.66 -10.35
CA LEU A 149 6.88 13.40 -11.22
C LEU A 149 5.71 12.78 -10.45
N ALA A 150 5.99 11.81 -9.58
CA ALA A 150 4.96 11.16 -8.76
C ALA A 150 4.26 12.15 -7.83
N ILE A 151 5.01 13.02 -7.18
CA ILE A 151 4.46 14.07 -6.30
C ILE A 151 3.68 15.11 -7.12
N ALA A 152 4.15 15.47 -8.31
CA ALA A 152 3.40 16.36 -9.21
C ALA A 152 2.06 15.77 -9.62
N VAL A 153 2.01 14.48 -9.95
CA VAL A 153 0.75 13.77 -10.21
C VAL A 153 -0.16 13.75 -8.98
N ALA A 154 0.40 13.48 -7.80
CA ALA A 154 -0.36 13.54 -6.54
C ALA A 154 -0.92 14.94 -6.26
N CYS A 155 -0.17 15.99 -6.59
CA CYS A 155 -0.61 17.38 -6.49
C CYS A 155 -1.84 17.65 -7.35
N VAL A 156 -1.83 17.21 -8.61
CA VAL A 156 -2.98 17.34 -9.51
C VAL A 156 -4.19 16.60 -8.96
N ILE A 157 -4.00 15.34 -8.52
CA ILE A 157 -5.08 14.54 -7.92
C ILE A 157 -5.67 15.26 -6.71
N LYS A 158 -4.83 15.82 -5.82
CA LYS A 158 -5.26 16.53 -4.63
C LYS A 158 -6.09 17.77 -4.98
N VAL A 159 -5.52 18.65 -5.81
CA VAL A 159 -6.16 19.94 -6.15
C VAL A 159 -7.49 19.70 -6.86
N VAL A 160 -7.50 18.84 -7.89
CA VAL A 160 -8.73 18.53 -8.65
C VAL A 160 -9.75 17.79 -7.77
N GLY A 161 -9.28 16.79 -7.02
CA GLY A 161 -10.14 16.00 -6.16
C GLY A 161 -10.85 16.83 -5.09
N TYR A 162 -10.12 17.65 -4.35
CA TYR A 162 -10.72 18.52 -3.34
C TYR A 162 -11.54 19.67 -3.95
N TYR A 163 -11.16 20.21 -5.11
CA TYR A 163 -11.99 21.17 -5.82
C TYR A 163 -13.38 20.59 -6.13
N ILE A 164 -13.43 19.36 -6.64
CA ILE A 164 -14.69 18.68 -6.95
C ILE A 164 -15.46 18.36 -5.67
N ALA A 165 -14.79 17.79 -4.66
CA ALA A 165 -15.41 17.42 -3.39
C ALA A 165 -16.06 18.63 -2.70
N GLU A 166 -15.32 19.73 -2.59
CA GLU A 166 -15.80 20.96 -1.96
C GLU A 166 -16.90 21.65 -2.78
N GLY A 167 -16.83 21.58 -4.12
CA GLY A 167 -17.89 22.04 -5.00
C GLY A 167 -19.23 21.36 -4.69
N PHE A 168 -19.21 20.08 -4.43
CA PHE A 168 -20.40 19.32 -4.00
C PHE A 168 -20.81 19.65 -2.56
N ILE A 169 -19.84 19.69 -1.63
CA ILE A 169 -20.12 19.96 -0.20
C ILE A 169 -20.74 21.35 0.00
N TYR A 170 -20.21 22.35 -0.70
CA TYR A 170 -20.66 23.74 -0.56
C TYR A 170 -21.82 24.11 -1.51
N GLY A 171 -22.12 23.29 -2.52
CA GLY A 171 -23.05 23.64 -3.57
C GLY A 171 -22.64 24.89 -4.38
N ASN A 172 -21.35 25.23 -4.36
CA ASN A 172 -20.78 26.43 -4.99
C ASN A 172 -19.37 26.11 -5.54
N TRP A 173 -19.19 26.33 -6.82
CA TRP A 173 -17.92 26.03 -7.52
C TRP A 173 -16.87 27.17 -7.41
N ALA A 174 -17.22 28.33 -6.90
CA ALA A 174 -16.27 29.42 -6.64
C ALA A 174 -15.55 29.23 -5.28
N ALA A 175 -16.25 28.71 -4.27
CA ALA A 175 -15.72 28.55 -2.92
C ALA A 175 -14.45 27.66 -2.86
N PRO A 176 -14.36 26.51 -3.58
CA PRO A 176 -13.19 25.63 -3.54
C PRO A 176 -11.89 26.27 -4.04
N VAL A 177 -11.95 27.34 -4.82
CA VAL A 177 -10.76 28.08 -5.29
C VAL A 177 -9.90 28.55 -4.11
N ALA A 178 -10.55 28.93 -2.99
CA ALA A 178 -9.86 29.36 -1.77
C ALA A 178 -9.01 28.25 -1.10
N SER A 179 -9.32 26.99 -1.35
CA SER A 179 -8.57 25.84 -0.79
C SER A 179 -7.34 25.45 -1.61
N ILE A 180 -7.23 25.92 -2.87
CA ILE A 180 -6.12 25.57 -3.78
C ILE A 180 -4.76 25.98 -3.20
N PRO A 181 -4.53 27.21 -2.71
CA PRO A 181 -3.23 27.58 -2.16
C PRO A 181 -2.80 26.72 -0.99
N GLY A 182 -3.72 26.41 -0.07
CA GLY A 182 -3.44 25.52 1.07
C GLY A 182 -3.04 24.11 0.64
N ASN A 183 -3.73 23.55 -0.34
CA ASN A 183 -3.39 22.23 -0.89
C ASN A 183 -2.02 22.22 -1.57
N LEU A 184 -1.65 23.27 -2.31
CA LEU A 184 -0.34 23.42 -2.95
C LEU A 184 0.77 23.54 -1.91
N VAL A 185 0.59 24.34 -0.86
CA VAL A 185 1.56 24.50 0.24
C VAL A 185 1.78 23.16 0.94
N GLN A 186 0.73 22.41 1.26
CA GLN A 186 0.86 21.09 1.89
C GLN A 186 1.68 20.11 1.07
N ILE A 187 1.45 20.05 -0.25
CA ILE A 187 2.22 19.20 -1.15
C ILE A 187 3.66 19.70 -1.29
N GLY A 188 3.85 21.01 -1.46
CA GLY A 188 5.17 21.62 -1.60
C GLY A 188 6.06 21.37 -0.39
N VAL A 189 5.53 21.56 0.82
CA VAL A 189 6.28 21.25 2.06
C VAL A 189 6.60 19.77 2.16
N ALA A 190 5.65 18.88 1.87
CA ALA A 190 5.90 17.44 1.89
C ALA A 190 6.87 16.96 0.80
N ALA A 191 7.03 17.71 -0.28
CA ALA A 191 7.97 17.39 -1.36
C ALA A 191 9.43 17.75 -1.02
N VAL A 192 9.63 18.72 -0.12
CA VAL A 192 10.96 19.18 0.30
C VAL A 192 11.55 18.32 1.43
N ILE A 193 10.70 17.76 2.27
CA ILE A 193 11.10 16.87 3.38
C ILE A 193 11.40 15.46 2.85
#